data_ef9a6718b699f2687131e58e23960be2
#
_entry.id   ef9a6718b699f2687131e58e23960be2
#
_cell.length_a   1.000
_cell.length_b   1.000
_cell.length_c   1.000
_cell.angle_alpha   90.00
_cell.angle_beta   90.00
_cell.angle_gamma   90.00
#
_symmetry.space_group_name_H-M   'P 1'
#
loop_
_entity.id
_entity.type
_entity.pdbx_description
1 polymer ?
#
loop_
_entity_poly.entity_id
_entity_poly.type
_entity_poly.pdbx_seq_one_letter_code
_entity_poly.pdbx_strand_id
1 'polypeptide(L)'
;ISRGLVGSEMCIRDRSLYIKKIWPEVKIIGVEPEDADAMTKSLEESKIVELSSVGQFADGVAVKKIGKNTFDIGRKYIDKMITVNTDEICAAIKDVFEDTRSILEPAGALSIAGMKKDILNSNHSNRKMVAIACGANMNFERLRFVAERAELGECKEVMMAVEIPERAGSLIDFCKLLDNRNLTEFSYRMSNSKNAQIFVGVQVYGLNDKKNLLNIFKNSEYSFIDIS
;
A
#
# COMPACT_ATOMS: atom_id res chain seq x y z
N ILE A 1 32.98 -11.16 1.81
CA ILE A 1 31.86 -10.33 2.27
C ILE A 1 30.61 -11.17 2.08
N SER A 2 30.07 -11.72 3.18
CA SER A 2 28.85 -12.48 3.11
C SER A 2 27.71 -11.55 2.69
N ARG A 3 27.05 -11.84 1.55
CA ARG A 3 25.92 -11.10 1.03
C ARG A 3 24.64 -11.22 1.88
N GLY A 4 24.74 -11.70 3.10
CA GLY A 4 23.61 -11.98 3.97
C GLY A 4 23.21 -10.88 4.95
N LEU A 5 23.76 -9.67 4.84
CA LEU A 5 23.64 -8.67 5.90
C LEU A 5 22.85 -7.41 5.55
N VAL A 6 22.19 -7.33 4.40
CA VAL A 6 21.45 -6.15 3.98
C VAL A 6 19.98 -6.53 3.71
N GLY A 7 19.36 -7.11 4.71
CA GLY A 7 17.90 -7.28 4.71
C GLY A 7 17.27 -6.32 5.72
N SER A 8 16.11 -5.80 5.40
CA SER A 8 15.36 -4.83 6.21
C SER A 8 15.18 -5.22 7.67
N GLU A 9 14.98 -6.51 7.96
CA GLU A 9 14.80 -7.04 9.32
C GLU A 9 16.00 -6.80 10.22
N MET A 10 17.19 -7.01 9.69
CA MET A 10 18.42 -6.75 10.45
C MET A 10 18.59 -5.26 10.72
N CYS A 11 18.21 -4.43 9.75
CA CYS A 11 18.27 -2.98 9.92
C CYS A 11 17.28 -2.50 11.00
N ILE A 12 16.07 -3.03 11.04
CA ILE A 12 15.07 -2.72 12.09
C ILE A 12 15.61 -3.18 13.45
N ARG A 13 16.10 -4.40 13.54
CA ARG A 13 16.66 -4.97 14.77
C ARG A 13 17.79 -4.11 15.33
N ASP A 14 18.81 -3.84 14.53
CA ASP A 14 20.04 -3.17 14.99
C ASP A 14 19.77 -1.72 15.34
N ARG A 15 18.93 -1.03 14.55
CA ARG A 15 18.54 0.36 14.84
C ARG A 15 17.68 0.44 16.08
N SER A 16 16.70 -0.44 16.26
CA SER A 16 15.83 -0.42 17.44
C SER A 16 16.62 -0.62 18.73
N LEU A 17 17.53 -1.61 18.74
CA LEU A 17 18.41 -1.87 19.87
C LEU A 17 19.29 -0.65 20.20
N TYR A 18 19.93 -0.07 19.17
CA TYR A 18 20.84 1.05 19.36
C TYR A 18 20.13 2.32 19.81
N ILE A 19 19.01 2.67 19.12
CA ILE A 19 18.23 3.88 19.44
C ILE A 19 17.64 3.77 20.86
N LYS A 20 17.05 2.65 21.21
CA LYS A 20 16.49 2.45 22.57
C LYS A 20 17.54 2.47 23.66
N LYS A 21 18.79 2.18 23.34
CA LYS A 21 19.89 2.30 24.30
C LYS A 21 20.31 3.75 24.56
N ILE A 22 20.23 4.61 23.52
CA ILE A 22 20.66 6.03 23.63
C ILE A 22 19.48 6.92 23.99
N TRP A 23 18.32 6.68 23.39
CA TRP A 23 17.09 7.45 23.55
C TRP A 23 15.91 6.50 23.82
N PRO A 24 15.74 6.03 25.05
CA PRO A 24 14.70 5.04 25.43
C PRO A 24 13.26 5.52 25.12
N GLU A 25 13.03 6.83 25.12
CA GLU A 25 11.73 7.47 24.89
C GLU A 25 11.32 7.49 23.42
N VAL A 26 12.27 7.32 22.48
CA VAL A 26 11.95 7.32 21.05
C VAL A 26 11.16 6.07 20.69
N LYS A 27 9.99 6.26 20.11
CA LYS A 27 9.14 5.16 19.63
C LYS A 27 9.69 4.60 18.32
N ILE A 28 9.83 3.29 18.28
CA ILE A 28 10.27 2.54 17.11
C ILE A 28 9.05 1.90 16.45
N ILE A 29 8.81 2.27 15.20
CA ILE A 29 7.71 1.72 14.40
C ILE A 29 8.32 0.87 13.30
N GLY A 30 7.99 -0.43 13.30
CA GLY A 30 8.32 -1.34 12.21
C GLY A 30 7.28 -1.23 11.10
N VAL A 31 7.72 -1.34 9.84
CA VAL A 31 6.82 -1.33 8.69
C VAL A 31 7.11 -2.53 7.81
N GLU A 32 6.08 -3.29 7.47
CA GLU A 32 6.14 -4.44 6.57
C GLU A 32 5.10 -4.32 5.47
N PRO A 33 5.30 -4.95 4.29
CA PRO A 33 4.22 -5.09 3.32
C PRO A 33 3.19 -6.11 3.83
N GLU A 34 1.93 -5.91 3.49
CA GLU A 34 0.82 -6.78 3.92
C GLU A 34 0.98 -8.23 3.43
N ASP A 35 1.66 -8.42 2.30
CA ASP A 35 1.94 -9.71 1.69
C ASP A 35 3.27 -10.36 2.14
N ALA A 36 4.00 -9.72 3.09
CA ALA A 36 5.22 -10.25 3.70
C ALA A 36 5.37 -9.76 5.17
N ASP A 37 4.36 -9.98 5.99
CA ASP A 37 4.17 -9.46 7.35
C ASP A 37 4.65 -10.43 8.45
N ALA A 38 5.75 -11.15 8.21
CA ALA A 38 6.24 -12.21 9.09
C ALA A 38 6.58 -11.72 10.53
N MET A 39 7.15 -10.52 10.67
CA MET A 39 7.44 -9.94 11.99
C MET A 39 6.16 -9.54 12.70
N THR A 40 5.25 -8.87 12.01
CA THR A 40 3.96 -8.44 12.57
C THR A 40 3.20 -9.62 13.15
N LYS A 41 2.97 -10.67 12.37
CA LYS A 41 2.30 -11.90 12.83
C LYS A 41 3.05 -12.61 13.95
N SER A 42 4.38 -12.63 13.88
CA SER A 42 5.18 -13.25 14.93
C SER A 42 5.07 -12.51 16.26
N LEU A 43 5.01 -11.19 16.23
CA LEU A 43 4.82 -10.37 17.43
C LEU A 43 3.41 -10.52 18.01
N GLU A 44 2.38 -10.54 17.17
CA GLU A 44 0.98 -10.76 17.56
C GLU A 44 0.79 -12.13 18.22
N GLU A 45 1.34 -13.18 17.62
CA GLU A 45 1.26 -14.55 18.17
C GLU A 45 2.29 -14.85 19.27
N SER A 46 3.17 -13.91 19.58
CA SER A 46 4.28 -14.08 20.55
C SER A 46 5.20 -15.26 20.26
N LYS A 47 5.23 -15.75 19.02
CA LYS A 47 6.08 -16.84 18.52
C LYS A 47 6.47 -16.58 17.06
N ILE A 48 7.57 -17.20 16.62
CA ILE A 48 8.00 -17.10 15.23
C ILE A 48 6.98 -17.82 14.32
N VAL A 49 6.39 -17.06 13.41
CA VAL A 49 5.45 -17.54 12.38
C VAL A 49 6.18 -17.68 11.05
N GLU A 50 5.83 -18.72 10.31
CA GLU A 50 6.27 -18.92 8.93
C GLU A 50 5.09 -18.69 7.99
N LEU A 51 5.24 -17.72 7.06
CA LEU A 51 4.21 -17.41 6.07
C LEU A 51 4.12 -18.52 5.01
N SER A 52 2.94 -18.79 4.51
CA SER A 52 2.73 -19.73 3.40
C SER A 52 3.35 -19.23 2.09
N SER A 53 3.20 -17.94 1.83
CA SER A 53 3.75 -17.23 0.67
C SER A 53 4.18 -15.82 1.06
N VAL A 54 4.97 -15.17 0.22
CA VAL A 54 5.38 -13.76 0.35
C VAL A 54 5.24 -13.08 -0.99
N GLY A 55 4.86 -11.80 -0.97
CA GLY A 55 4.84 -10.93 -2.14
C GLY A 55 6.24 -10.65 -2.67
N GLN A 56 6.32 -10.33 -3.96
CA GLN A 56 7.61 -10.11 -4.64
C GLN A 56 7.84 -8.63 -5.02
N PHE A 57 6.86 -7.77 -4.80
CA PHE A 57 7.01 -6.37 -5.17
C PHE A 57 8.10 -5.68 -4.34
N ALA A 58 8.04 -5.80 -3.03
CA ALA A 58 9.07 -5.33 -2.11
C ALA A 58 10.08 -6.45 -1.76
N ASP A 59 10.75 -7.00 -2.77
CA ASP A 59 11.61 -8.18 -2.67
C ASP A 59 12.75 -8.05 -1.63
N GLY A 60 13.27 -6.86 -1.41
CA GLY A 60 14.28 -6.59 -0.39
C GLY A 60 13.81 -6.85 1.06
N VAL A 61 12.49 -6.99 1.29
CA VAL A 61 11.88 -7.27 2.60
C VAL A 61 10.99 -8.52 2.60
N ALA A 62 10.93 -9.25 1.50
CA ALA A 62 10.07 -10.42 1.33
C ALA A 62 10.62 -11.62 2.12
N VAL A 63 10.39 -11.63 3.42
CA VAL A 63 10.86 -12.67 4.33
C VAL A 63 9.74 -13.57 4.78
N LYS A 64 9.87 -14.85 4.47
CA LYS A 64 8.88 -15.88 4.82
C LYS A 64 8.88 -16.24 6.30
N LYS A 65 10.08 -16.21 6.93
CA LYS A 65 10.28 -16.56 8.33
C LYS A 65 11.41 -15.73 8.92
N ILE A 66 11.12 -15.04 10.00
CA ILE A 66 12.13 -14.22 10.69
C ILE A 66 13.09 -15.07 11.51
N GLY A 67 14.31 -14.55 11.68
CA GLY A 67 15.31 -15.20 12.52
C GLY A 67 15.00 -15.04 14.01
N LYS A 68 15.43 -16.04 14.82
CA LYS A 68 15.21 -16.03 16.28
C LYS A 68 15.76 -14.78 16.96
N ASN A 69 16.99 -14.39 16.67
CA ASN A 69 17.61 -13.20 17.27
C ASN A 69 16.87 -11.92 16.87
N THR A 70 16.38 -11.85 15.62
CA THR A 70 15.59 -10.73 15.12
C THR A 70 14.27 -10.63 15.86
N PHE A 71 13.60 -11.76 16.06
CA PHE A 71 12.34 -11.82 16.82
C PHE A 71 12.53 -11.41 18.29
N ASP A 72 13.54 -11.95 18.98
CA ASP A 72 13.79 -11.67 20.40
C ASP A 72 14.08 -10.18 20.65
N ILE A 73 14.82 -9.53 19.74
CA ILE A 73 15.12 -8.11 19.82
C ILE A 73 13.90 -7.28 19.40
N GLY A 74 13.22 -7.66 18.31
CA GLY A 74 12.02 -6.98 17.84
C GLY A 74 10.92 -6.94 18.89
N ARG A 75 10.62 -8.06 19.52
CA ARG A 75 9.65 -8.17 20.62
C ARG A 75 9.95 -7.25 21.80
N LYS A 76 11.22 -6.95 22.03
CA LYS A 76 11.65 -6.12 23.17
C LYS A 76 11.65 -4.62 22.85
N TYR A 77 11.95 -4.25 21.61
CA TYR A 77 12.32 -2.87 21.27
C TYR A 77 11.45 -2.21 20.20
N ILE A 78 10.58 -2.96 19.51
CA ILE A 78 9.60 -2.38 18.58
C ILE A 78 8.35 -2.03 19.38
N ASP A 79 7.93 -0.76 19.29
CA ASP A 79 6.76 -0.27 20.03
C ASP A 79 5.45 -0.52 19.24
N LYS A 80 5.53 -0.55 17.89
CA LYS A 80 4.37 -0.72 17.00
C LYS A 80 4.80 -1.30 15.67
N MET A 81 3.96 -2.15 15.08
CA MET A 81 4.06 -2.56 13.67
C MET A 81 2.95 -1.91 12.85
N ILE A 82 3.26 -1.61 11.59
CA ILE A 82 2.32 -1.12 10.58
C ILE A 82 2.54 -1.93 9.32
N THR A 83 1.49 -2.45 8.74
CA THR A 83 1.52 -3.05 7.41
C THR A 83 1.02 -2.05 6.36
N VAL A 84 1.61 -2.10 5.16
CA VAL A 84 1.24 -1.26 4.02
C VAL A 84 1.04 -2.12 2.79
N ASN A 85 0.09 -1.73 1.95
CA ASN A 85 -0.15 -2.42 0.69
C ASN A 85 0.76 -1.91 -0.44
N THR A 86 0.72 -2.58 -1.58
CA THR A 86 1.53 -2.23 -2.75
C THR A 86 1.27 -0.81 -3.26
N ASP A 87 0.02 -0.34 -3.22
CA ASP A 87 -0.34 0.99 -3.72
C ASP A 87 0.15 2.10 -2.80
N GLU A 88 0.10 1.89 -1.49
CA GLU A 88 0.69 2.79 -0.49
C GLU A 88 2.21 2.91 -0.68
N ILE A 89 2.88 1.80 -1.04
CA ILE A 89 4.32 1.81 -1.36
C ILE A 89 4.58 2.59 -2.66
N CYS A 90 3.79 2.35 -3.71
CA CYS A 90 3.92 3.07 -4.98
C CYS A 90 3.70 4.57 -4.82
N ALA A 91 2.68 4.97 -4.05
CA ALA A 91 2.44 6.38 -3.72
C ALA A 91 3.64 7.01 -2.97
N ALA A 92 4.25 6.29 -2.03
CA ALA A 92 5.43 6.77 -1.32
C ALA A 92 6.65 6.93 -2.23
N ILE A 93 6.85 6.03 -3.21
CA ILE A 93 7.92 6.16 -4.22
C ILE A 93 7.71 7.42 -5.06
N LYS A 94 6.46 7.65 -5.51
CA LYS A 94 6.09 8.82 -6.30
C LYS A 94 6.34 10.11 -5.53
N ASP A 95 5.87 10.22 -4.28
CA ASP A 95 6.08 11.42 -3.44
C ASP A 95 7.56 11.75 -3.30
N VAL A 96 8.40 10.76 -2.97
CA VAL A 96 9.85 10.99 -2.83
C VAL A 96 10.46 11.45 -4.15
N PHE A 97 10.03 10.88 -5.28
CA PHE A 97 10.51 11.31 -6.58
C PHE A 97 10.07 12.75 -6.90
N GLU A 98 8.83 13.12 -6.63
CA GLU A 98 8.32 14.47 -6.89
C GLU A 98 9.07 15.52 -6.04
N ASP A 99 9.34 15.22 -4.79
CA ASP A 99 10.00 16.14 -3.87
C ASP A 99 11.52 16.24 -4.07
N THR A 100 12.19 15.09 -4.38
CA THR A 100 13.65 15.02 -4.32
C THR A 100 14.31 14.65 -5.64
N ARG A 101 13.54 14.21 -6.63
CA ARG A 101 14.02 13.59 -7.89
C ARG A 101 14.83 12.31 -7.67
N SER A 102 14.71 11.69 -6.50
CA SER A 102 15.34 10.40 -6.18
C SER A 102 14.31 9.28 -6.28
N ILE A 103 14.71 8.15 -6.87
CA ILE A 103 13.86 6.97 -6.99
C ILE A 103 14.28 5.97 -5.93
N LEU A 104 13.35 5.60 -5.04
CA LEU A 104 13.56 4.54 -4.06
C LEU A 104 13.09 3.19 -4.62
N GLU A 105 13.74 2.12 -4.19
CA GLU A 105 13.19 0.77 -4.39
C GLU A 105 11.98 0.55 -3.48
N PRO A 106 11.07 -0.40 -3.81
CA PRO A 106 9.86 -0.66 -3.01
C PRO A 106 10.16 -0.94 -1.53
N ALA A 107 11.18 -1.73 -1.24
CA ALA A 107 11.60 -2.01 0.14
C ALA A 107 12.07 -0.76 0.89
N GLY A 108 12.72 0.16 0.19
CA GLY A 108 13.21 1.42 0.78
C GLY A 108 12.12 2.45 1.02
N ALA A 109 11.04 2.41 0.26
CA ALA A 109 9.89 3.31 0.39
C ALA A 109 8.93 2.92 1.52
N LEU A 110 9.02 1.69 2.05
CA LEU A 110 8.15 1.18 3.11
C LEU A 110 8.08 2.10 4.33
N SER A 111 9.21 2.62 4.79
CA SER A 111 9.26 3.49 5.97
C SER A 111 8.46 4.78 5.77
N ILE A 112 8.45 5.31 4.55
CA ILE A 112 7.70 6.51 4.19
C ILE A 112 6.21 6.19 4.04
N ALA A 113 5.85 5.07 3.40
CA ALA A 113 4.48 4.60 3.32
C ALA A 113 3.88 4.38 4.71
N GLY A 114 4.61 3.71 5.61
CA GLY A 114 4.18 3.50 7.00
C GLY A 114 4.06 4.81 7.78
N MET A 115 4.97 5.76 7.59
CA MET A 115 4.88 7.09 8.19
C MET A 115 3.62 7.84 7.73
N LYS A 116 3.32 7.85 6.44
CA LYS A 116 2.08 8.43 5.88
C LYS A 116 0.84 7.79 6.51
N LYS A 117 0.81 6.45 6.55
CA LYS A 117 -0.31 5.70 7.16
C LYS A 117 -0.48 5.99 8.65
N ASP A 118 0.62 6.11 9.41
CA ASP A 118 0.57 6.46 10.83
C ASP A 118 0.07 7.90 11.08
N ILE A 119 0.45 8.85 10.23
CA ILE A 119 -0.05 10.23 10.28
C ILE A 119 -1.55 10.28 10.03
N LEU A 120 -2.03 9.59 9.00
CA LEU A 120 -3.45 9.56 8.64
C LEU A 120 -4.32 8.93 9.73
N ASN A 121 -3.80 7.92 10.43
CA ASN A 121 -4.52 7.19 11.47
C ASN A 121 -4.39 7.80 12.88
N SER A 122 -3.59 8.84 13.03
CA SER A 122 -3.34 9.46 14.33
C SER A 122 -3.81 10.92 14.36
N ASN A 123 -4.56 11.28 15.40
CA ASN A 123 -5.03 12.66 15.65
C ASN A 123 -3.93 13.60 16.20
N HIS A 124 -2.66 13.21 16.18
CA HIS A 124 -1.58 13.97 16.78
C HIS A 124 -0.81 14.80 15.76
N SER A 125 -1.01 16.11 15.78
CA SER A 125 -0.46 17.07 14.81
C SER A 125 0.97 17.57 15.10
N ASN A 126 1.64 17.17 16.17
CA ASN A 126 2.90 17.81 16.60
C ASN A 126 4.00 16.78 16.95
N ARG A 127 4.18 15.75 16.10
CA ARG A 127 5.24 14.74 16.32
C ARG A 127 6.42 14.97 15.36
N LYS A 128 7.63 14.80 15.89
CA LYS A 128 8.81 14.69 15.05
C LYS A 128 8.96 13.22 14.63
N MET A 129 8.95 12.97 13.34
CA MET A 129 9.06 11.62 12.77
C MET A 129 10.29 11.56 11.87
N VAL A 130 10.95 10.40 11.85
CA VAL A 130 12.09 10.12 10.99
C VAL A 130 11.82 8.80 10.27
N ALA A 131 11.83 8.82 8.94
CA ALA A 131 11.80 7.63 8.11
C ALA A 131 13.15 7.41 7.46
N ILE A 132 13.58 6.15 7.36
CA ILE A 132 14.83 5.80 6.69
C ILE A 132 14.51 5.42 5.24
N ALA A 133 14.72 6.35 4.34
CA ALA A 133 14.64 6.09 2.90
C ALA A 133 15.94 5.41 2.44
N CYS A 134 15.85 4.27 1.78
CA CYS A 134 17.02 3.52 1.34
C CYS A 134 16.73 2.68 0.10
N GLY A 135 17.80 2.26 -0.60
CA GLY A 135 17.72 1.38 -1.76
C GLY A 135 17.30 2.09 -3.05
N ALA A 136 17.91 1.66 -4.14
CA ALA A 136 17.68 2.19 -5.49
C ALA A 136 17.65 1.07 -6.54
N ASN A 137 17.39 -0.18 -6.14
CA ASN A 137 17.29 -1.32 -7.04
C ASN A 137 15.95 -1.29 -7.78
N MET A 138 15.86 -0.40 -8.76
CA MET A 138 14.67 -0.14 -9.55
C MET A 138 14.98 -0.35 -11.04
N ASN A 139 14.13 -1.07 -11.76
CA ASN A 139 14.19 -1.19 -13.22
C ASN A 139 13.00 -0.47 -13.88
N PHE A 140 13.04 -0.32 -15.19
CA PHE A 140 12.00 0.41 -15.95
C PHE A 140 10.62 -0.24 -15.89
N GLU A 141 10.54 -1.57 -15.82
CA GLU A 141 9.25 -2.27 -15.68
C GLU A 141 8.60 -1.96 -14.33
N ARG A 142 9.39 -1.96 -13.26
CA ARG A 142 8.91 -1.56 -11.92
C ARG A 142 8.51 -0.09 -11.88
N LEU A 143 9.22 0.81 -12.56
CA LEU A 143 8.84 2.23 -12.65
C LEU A 143 7.48 2.41 -13.33
N ARG A 144 7.24 1.68 -14.42
CA ARG A 144 5.94 1.68 -15.09
C ARG A 144 4.84 1.21 -14.13
N PHE A 145 5.05 0.08 -13.46
CA PHE A 145 4.10 -0.44 -12.48
C PHE A 145 3.83 0.55 -11.35
N VAL A 146 4.87 1.22 -10.83
CA VAL A 146 4.74 2.25 -9.80
C VAL A 146 3.90 3.42 -10.31
N ALA A 147 4.14 3.90 -11.54
CA ALA A 147 3.40 5.02 -12.11
C ALA A 147 1.89 4.71 -12.24
N GLU A 148 1.56 3.49 -12.68
CA GLU A 148 0.17 3.04 -12.83
C GLU A 148 -0.55 2.90 -11.46
N ARG A 149 0.15 2.46 -10.43
CA ARG A 149 -0.47 2.16 -9.11
C ARG A 149 -0.36 3.30 -8.08
N ALA A 150 0.52 4.26 -8.30
CA ALA A 150 0.69 5.35 -7.34
C ALA A 150 -0.58 6.20 -7.17
N GLU A 151 -1.34 6.41 -8.22
CA GLU A 151 -2.60 7.17 -8.18
C GLU A 151 -3.70 6.46 -7.37
N LEU A 152 -3.72 5.13 -7.41
CA LEU A 152 -4.60 4.31 -6.55
C LEU A 152 -4.22 4.47 -5.07
N GLY A 153 -2.92 4.39 -4.76
CA GLY A 153 -2.40 4.55 -3.38
C GLY A 153 -2.58 5.96 -2.81
N GLU A 154 -2.66 6.99 -3.67
CA GLU A 154 -3.01 8.35 -3.28
C GLU A 154 -4.53 8.58 -3.14
N CYS A 155 -5.34 7.55 -3.39
CA CYS A 155 -6.80 7.68 -3.46
C CYS A 155 -7.25 8.77 -4.44
N LYS A 156 -6.57 8.89 -5.58
CA LYS A 156 -6.94 9.79 -6.68
C LYS A 156 -7.77 9.08 -7.75
N GLU A 157 -7.81 7.77 -7.70
CA GLU A 157 -8.55 6.92 -8.62
C GLU A 157 -9.27 5.78 -7.88
N VAL A 158 -10.40 5.38 -8.41
CA VAL A 158 -11.13 4.18 -8.04
C VAL A 158 -11.30 3.31 -9.27
N MET A 159 -10.80 2.08 -9.21
CA MET A 159 -10.97 1.08 -10.26
C MET A 159 -12.13 0.15 -9.92
N MET A 160 -13.11 0.01 -10.81
CA MET A 160 -14.28 -0.83 -10.59
C MET A 160 -14.59 -1.69 -11.81
N ALA A 161 -15.03 -2.93 -11.54
CA ALA A 161 -15.76 -3.72 -12.52
C ALA A 161 -17.24 -3.63 -12.21
N VAL A 162 -18.06 -3.16 -13.15
CA VAL A 162 -19.49 -2.91 -12.98
C VAL A 162 -20.28 -3.70 -14.01
N GLU A 163 -21.33 -4.36 -13.57
CA GLU A 163 -22.26 -5.05 -14.46
C GLU A 163 -23.47 -4.15 -14.74
N ILE A 164 -23.75 -3.89 -16.03
CA ILE A 164 -24.89 -3.08 -16.46
C ILE A 164 -25.81 -3.88 -17.40
N PRO A 165 -27.11 -3.57 -17.44
CA PRO A 165 -28.03 -4.18 -18.41
C PRO A 165 -27.63 -3.84 -19.85
N GLU A 166 -27.66 -4.81 -20.76
CA GLU A 166 -27.42 -4.61 -22.20
C GLU A 166 -28.70 -4.09 -22.86
N ARG A 167 -28.97 -2.81 -22.72
CA ARG A 167 -30.09 -2.10 -23.35
C ARG A 167 -29.70 -0.67 -23.74
N ALA A 168 -30.39 -0.11 -24.72
CA ALA A 168 -30.18 1.26 -25.11
C ALA A 168 -30.38 2.23 -23.91
N GLY A 169 -29.40 3.11 -23.68
CA GLY A 169 -29.41 4.08 -22.59
C GLY A 169 -28.69 3.65 -21.30
N SER A 170 -28.40 2.35 -21.09
CA SER A 170 -27.76 1.87 -19.84
C SER A 170 -26.42 2.56 -19.54
N LEU A 171 -25.60 2.80 -20.56
CA LEU A 171 -24.34 3.52 -20.39
C LEU A 171 -24.56 4.98 -19.96
N ILE A 172 -25.58 5.62 -20.46
CA ILE A 172 -25.93 7.00 -20.07
C ILE A 172 -26.36 7.01 -18.60
N ASP A 173 -27.18 6.04 -18.18
CA ASP A 173 -27.63 5.93 -16.79
C ASP A 173 -26.48 5.63 -15.85
N PHE A 174 -25.55 4.76 -16.25
CA PHE A 174 -24.29 4.54 -15.56
C PHE A 174 -23.46 5.82 -15.41
N CYS A 175 -23.24 6.56 -16.51
CA CYS A 175 -22.47 7.81 -16.47
C CYS A 175 -23.09 8.88 -15.56
N LYS A 176 -24.40 8.92 -15.40
CA LYS A 176 -25.07 9.85 -14.48
C LYS A 176 -24.68 9.61 -13.02
N LEU A 177 -24.39 8.35 -12.63
CA LEU A 177 -23.95 8.03 -11.27
C LEU A 177 -22.56 8.55 -10.96
N LEU A 178 -21.74 8.81 -11.97
CA LEU A 178 -20.38 9.29 -11.79
C LEU A 178 -20.29 10.77 -11.43
N ASP A 179 -21.42 11.51 -11.49
CA ASP A 179 -21.57 12.90 -11.03
C ASP A 179 -20.48 13.83 -11.58
N ASN A 180 -20.29 13.84 -12.90
CA ASN A 180 -19.29 14.63 -13.62
C ASN A 180 -17.83 14.33 -13.27
N ARG A 181 -17.51 13.20 -12.66
CA ARG A 181 -16.12 12.76 -12.45
C ARG A 181 -15.47 12.35 -13.77
N ASN A 182 -14.18 12.63 -13.88
CA ASN A 182 -13.40 12.19 -15.03
C ASN A 182 -13.21 10.68 -15.01
N LEU A 183 -13.30 10.06 -16.18
CA LEU A 183 -12.90 8.67 -16.38
C LEU A 183 -11.42 8.64 -16.75
N THR A 184 -10.66 7.82 -16.07
CA THR A 184 -9.23 7.60 -16.32
C THR A 184 -9.02 6.37 -17.19
N GLU A 185 -9.89 5.37 -17.01
CA GLU A 185 -9.93 4.17 -17.85
C GLU A 185 -11.38 3.79 -18.13
N PHE A 186 -11.63 3.23 -19.33
CA PHE A 186 -12.93 2.72 -19.70
C PHE A 186 -12.80 1.58 -20.68
N SER A 187 -13.28 0.40 -20.29
CA SER A 187 -13.38 -0.78 -21.15
C SER A 187 -14.76 -1.38 -21.04
N TYR A 188 -15.41 -1.57 -22.17
CA TYR A 188 -16.75 -2.14 -22.26
C TYR A 188 -16.69 -3.51 -22.94
N ARG A 189 -17.29 -4.53 -22.31
CA ARG A 189 -17.40 -5.87 -22.90
C ARG A 189 -18.80 -6.40 -22.71
N MET A 190 -19.44 -6.78 -23.80
CA MET A 190 -20.68 -7.51 -23.77
C MET A 190 -20.42 -8.91 -23.19
N SER A 191 -21.01 -9.23 -22.06
CA SER A 191 -20.84 -10.51 -21.37
C SER A 191 -21.80 -11.58 -21.92
N ASN A 192 -23.05 -11.17 -22.16
CA ASN A 192 -24.09 -11.98 -22.78
C ASN A 192 -25.16 -11.07 -23.38
N SER A 193 -26.25 -11.64 -23.93
CA SER A 193 -27.32 -10.85 -24.56
C SER A 193 -28.16 -9.98 -23.57
N LYS A 194 -27.91 -10.08 -22.28
CA LYS A 194 -28.69 -9.35 -21.25
C LYS A 194 -27.81 -8.36 -20.45
N ASN A 195 -26.53 -8.64 -20.26
CA ASN A 195 -25.64 -7.86 -19.41
C ASN A 195 -24.29 -7.60 -20.11
N ALA A 196 -23.76 -6.43 -19.86
CA ALA A 196 -22.41 -6.03 -20.21
C ALA A 196 -21.57 -5.77 -18.96
N GLN A 197 -20.27 -5.94 -19.08
CA GLN A 197 -19.30 -5.62 -18.03
C GLN A 197 -18.52 -4.38 -18.44
N ILE A 198 -18.48 -3.41 -17.54
CA ILE A 198 -17.67 -2.21 -17.67
C ILE A 198 -16.52 -2.34 -16.68
N PHE A 199 -15.29 -2.18 -17.18
CA PHE A 199 -14.13 -1.92 -16.35
C PHE A 199 -13.82 -0.44 -16.43
N VAL A 200 -13.83 0.26 -15.31
CA VAL A 200 -13.78 1.72 -15.27
C VAL A 200 -12.86 2.23 -14.17
N GLY A 201 -11.99 3.15 -14.53
CA GLY A 201 -11.24 4.02 -13.64
C GLY A 201 -11.94 5.37 -13.51
N VAL A 202 -12.16 5.81 -12.28
CA VAL A 202 -12.86 7.06 -11.97
C VAL A 202 -11.98 7.93 -11.09
N GLN A 203 -11.71 9.16 -11.52
CA GLN A 203 -10.97 10.13 -10.73
C GLN A 203 -11.72 10.51 -9.46
N VAL A 204 -11.02 10.50 -8.33
CA VAL A 204 -11.53 10.94 -7.02
C VAL A 204 -10.54 11.87 -6.33
N TYR A 205 -11.02 12.65 -5.38
CA TYR A 205 -10.25 13.68 -4.70
C TYR A 205 -10.00 13.30 -3.23
N GLY A 206 -9.39 12.11 -3.03
CA GLY A 206 -9.01 11.59 -1.72
C GLY A 206 -10.02 10.63 -1.10
N LEU A 207 -9.69 10.13 0.10
CA LEU A 207 -10.42 9.05 0.79
C LEU A 207 -11.91 9.31 1.00
N ASN A 208 -12.30 10.55 1.28
CA ASN A 208 -13.70 10.88 1.51
C ASN A 208 -14.52 10.81 0.22
N ASP A 209 -13.95 11.28 -0.89
CA ASP A 209 -14.60 11.21 -2.20
C ASP A 209 -14.65 9.77 -2.73
N LYS A 210 -13.59 8.96 -2.52
CA LYS A 210 -13.61 7.52 -2.77
C LYS A 210 -14.75 6.84 -2.03
N LYS A 211 -14.88 7.08 -0.72
CA LYS A 211 -15.99 6.53 0.09
C LYS A 211 -17.35 6.97 -0.41
N ASN A 212 -17.49 8.23 -0.80
CA ASN A 212 -18.73 8.77 -1.35
C ASN A 212 -19.10 8.05 -2.67
N LEU A 213 -18.17 7.95 -3.61
CA LEU A 213 -18.39 7.23 -4.86
C LEU A 213 -18.80 5.77 -4.64
N LEU A 214 -18.09 5.03 -3.79
CA LEU A 214 -18.42 3.64 -3.48
C LEU A 214 -19.80 3.51 -2.80
N ASN A 215 -20.20 4.48 -1.98
CA ASN A 215 -21.54 4.49 -1.38
C ASN A 215 -22.65 4.76 -2.42
N ILE A 216 -22.41 5.62 -3.42
CA ILE A 216 -23.31 5.82 -4.53
C ILE A 216 -23.58 4.48 -5.24
N PHE A 217 -22.51 3.73 -5.56
CA PHE A 217 -22.65 2.42 -6.21
C PHE A 217 -23.32 1.37 -5.32
N LYS A 218 -23.02 1.33 -4.02
CA LYS A 218 -23.68 0.44 -3.05
C LYS A 218 -25.18 0.67 -2.95
N ASN A 219 -25.63 1.90 -3.14
CA ASN A 219 -27.05 2.29 -3.09
C ASN A 219 -27.72 2.24 -4.47
N SER A 220 -26.98 1.92 -5.53
CA SER A 220 -27.51 1.76 -6.88
C SER A 220 -27.98 0.32 -7.13
N GLU A 221 -28.64 0.11 -8.26
CA GLU A 221 -29.06 -1.23 -8.71
C GLU A 221 -27.93 -2.03 -9.39
N TYR A 222 -26.75 -1.44 -9.54
CA TYR A 222 -25.63 -2.07 -10.23
C TYR A 222 -24.80 -2.99 -9.32
N SER A 223 -24.51 -4.19 -9.83
CA SER A 223 -23.51 -5.06 -9.22
C SER A 223 -22.12 -4.55 -9.57
N PHE A 224 -21.26 -4.36 -8.58
CA PHE A 224 -19.90 -3.90 -8.81
C PHE A 224 -18.89 -4.55 -7.86
N ILE A 225 -17.63 -4.55 -8.31
CA ILE A 225 -16.47 -4.99 -7.54
C ILE A 225 -15.48 -3.83 -7.52
N ASP A 226 -15.08 -3.38 -6.32
CA ASP A 226 -13.96 -2.45 -6.12
C ASP A 226 -12.65 -3.24 -6.32
N ILE A 227 -11.80 -2.77 -7.24
CA ILE A 227 -10.53 -3.40 -7.62
C ILE A 227 -9.34 -2.52 -7.17
N SER A 228 -9.62 -1.30 -6.63
CA SER A 228 -8.61 -0.36 -6.18
C SER A 228 -8.05 -0.64 -4.79
#